data_3779bb3a8144a66c645f8763f804c7d6
#
_entry.id   3779bb3a8144a66c645f8763f804c7d6
#
_cell.length_a   1.000
_cell.length_b   1.000
_cell.length_c   1.000
_cell.angle_alpha   90.00
_cell.angle_beta   90.00
_cell.angle_gamma   90.00
#
_symmetry.space_group_name_H-M   'P 1'
#
loop_
_entity.id
_entity.type
_entity.pdbx_description
1 polymer ?
#
loop_
_entity_poly.entity_id
_entity_poly.type
_entity_poly.pdbx_seq_one_letter_code
_entity_poly.pdbx_strand_id
1 'polypeptide(L)'
;MSDFHFLKIKDIEKLTSNSIAVSFDIPNELKNKFNFYSGQYITLESIINEEKVRRSYSICSSPKEGLRIGIKKLEGGLFSSHAIDKFKKGDIIKVSSPEGRFYFKKSKKKEIITGIAAGSGITPILSIAKSVLNMNNENEFRLIYGNKSRSDEMFSNCLLYTSPSPRDR
;
A
#
# COMPACT_ATOMS: atom_id res chain seq x y z
N MET A 1 15.76 -7.49 14.99
CA MET A 1 14.54 -8.31 14.73
C MET A 1 13.38 -7.36 14.56
N SER A 2 12.55 -7.55 13.53
CA SER A 2 11.36 -6.72 13.35
C SER A 2 10.43 -6.85 14.55
N ASP A 3 9.95 -5.71 15.06
CA ASP A 3 9.00 -5.67 16.19
C ASP A 3 7.59 -5.92 15.65
N PHE A 4 6.92 -6.98 16.11
CA PHE A 4 5.60 -7.38 15.64
C PHE A 4 4.51 -7.05 16.66
N HIS A 5 3.40 -6.50 16.17
CA HIS A 5 2.22 -6.12 16.96
C HIS A 5 0.94 -6.70 16.36
N PHE A 6 -0.08 -6.88 17.18
CA PHE A 6 -1.40 -7.28 16.72
C PHE A 6 -2.21 -6.05 16.34
N LEU A 7 -2.63 -5.98 15.07
CA LEU A 7 -3.48 -4.90 14.57
C LEU A 7 -4.80 -5.46 14.07
N LYS A 8 -5.87 -4.70 14.29
CA LYS A 8 -7.19 -5.02 13.77
C LYS A 8 -7.32 -4.55 12.33
N ILE A 9 -7.87 -5.39 11.47
CA ILE A 9 -8.28 -4.98 10.13
C ILE A 9 -9.46 -4.02 10.26
N LYS A 10 -9.24 -2.77 9.88
CA LYS A 10 -10.25 -1.71 9.89
C LYS A 10 -11.23 -1.85 8.73
N ASP A 11 -10.69 -2.14 7.55
CA ASP A 11 -11.46 -2.25 6.32
C ASP A 11 -10.73 -3.03 5.25
N ILE A 12 -11.50 -3.64 4.33
CA ILE A 12 -10.99 -4.34 3.13
C ILE A 12 -11.77 -3.84 1.92
N GLU A 13 -11.04 -3.30 0.95
CA GLU A 13 -11.59 -2.88 -0.35
C GLU A 13 -11.14 -3.84 -1.44
N LYS A 14 -12.09 -4.33 -2.24
CA LYS A 14 -11.80 -5.12 -3.44
C LYS A 14 -11.33 -4.18 -4.55
N LEU A 15 -10.10 -4.33 -5.03
CA LEU A 15 -9.52 -3.51 -6.09
C LEU A 15 -9.75 -4.11 -7.48
N THR A 16 -9.53 -5.43 -7.60
CA THR A 16 -9.74 -6.21 -8.83
C THR A 16 -10.27 -7.60 -8.46
N SER A 17 -10.49 -8.48 -9.44
CA SER A 17 -10.88 -9.87 -9.17
C SER A 17 -9.85 -10.63 -8.31
N ASN A 18 -8.58 -10.22 -8.36
CA ASN A 18 -7.45 -10.90 -7.73
C ASN A 18 -6.63 -9.99 -6.80
N SER A 19 -7.17 -8.85 -6.38
CA SER A 19 -6.47 -7.95 -5.46
C SER A 19 -7.40 -7.22 -4.51
N ILE A 20 -6.87 -6.93 -3.31
CA ILE A 20 -7.55 -6.20 -2.24
C ILE A 20 -6.63 -5.12 -1.68
N ALA A 21 -7.21 -4.09 -1.09
CA ALA A 21 -6.52 -3.19 -0.18
C ALA A 21 -7.01 -3.45 1.24
N VAL A 22 -6.07 -3.51 2.19
CA VAL A 22 -6.34 -3.75 3.61
C VAL A 22 -5.87 -2.56 4.42
N SER A 23 -6.78 -1.98 5.18
CA SER A 23 -6.50 -0.89 6.12
C SER A 23 -6.50 -1.42 7.55
N PHE A 24 -5.65 -0.85 8.42
CA PHE A 24 -5.50 -1.27 9.80
C PHE A 24 -5.88 -0.16 10.78
N ASP A 25 -6.47 -0.55 11.90
CA ASP A 25 -6.61 0.31 13.08
C ASP A 25 -5.31 0.25 13.89
N ILE A 26 -4.73 1.40 14.17
CA ILE A 26 -3.51 1.51 14.97
C ILE A 26 -3.90 2.05 16.36
N PRO A 27 -3.78 1.25 17.42
CA PRO A 27 -4.01 1.70 18.79
C PRO A 27 -3.13 2.90 19.15
N ASN A 28 -3.63 3.76 20.03
CA ASN A 28 -2.93 5.00 20.40
C ASN A 28 -1.51 4.76 20.93
N GLU A 29 -1.32 3.71 21.71
CA GLU A 29 -0.03 3.29 22.27
C GLU A 29 0.98 2.81 21.21
N LEU A 30 0.51 2.41 20.03
CA LEU A 30 1.35 1.94 18.93
C LEU A 30 1.60 2.99 17.85
N LYS A 31 0.98 4.16 17.91
CA LYS A 31 1.11 5.19 16.86
C LYS A 31 2.54 5.53 16.51
N ASN A 32 3.41 5.67 17.51
CA ASN A 32 4.83 6.00 17.28
C ASN A 32 5.59 4.88 16.57
N LYS A 33 5.18 3.61 16.78
CA LYS A 33 5.80 2.45 16.15
C LYS A 33 5.35 2.23 14.70
N PHE A 34 4.20 2.80 14.33
CA PHE A 34 3.62 2.71 13.00
C PHE A 34 3.71 4.02 12.20
N ASN A 35 4.54 4.98 12.65
CA ASN A 35 4.96 6.09 11.81
C ASN A 35 5.80 5.56 10.65
N PHE A 36 5.51 6.01 9.43
CA PHE A 36 6.21 5.54 8.24
C PHE A 36 6.51 6.67 7.24
N TYR A 37 7.46 6.39 6.38
CA TYR A 37 7.72 7.17 5.18
C TYR A 37 7.09 6.49 3.97
N SER A 38 6.52 7.29 3.06
CA SER A 38 5.92 6.77 1.83
C SER A 38 6.93 5.98 0.99
N GLY A 39 6.55 4.76 0.62
CA GLY A 39 7.40 3.79 -0.05
C GLY A 39 7.89 2.64 0.84
N GLN A 40 7.77 2.76 2.18
CA GLN A 40 8.08 1.67 3.11
C GLN A 40 7.05 0.53 3.03
N TYR A 41 7.35 -0.59 3.68
CA TYR A 41 6.52 -1.78 3.74
C TYR A 41 6.32 -2.24 5.19
N ILE A 42 5.34 -3.11 5.38
CA ILE A 42 5.13 -3.90 6.60
C ILE A 42 5.16 -5.38 6.25
N THR A 43 5.48 -6.22 7.24
CA THR A 43 5.42 -7.67 7.12
C THR A 43 4.24 -8.19 7.91
N LEU A 44 3.38 -8.96 7.25
CA LEU A 44 2.29 -9.68 7.88
C LEU A 44 2.74 -11.09 8.25
N GLU A 45 2.31 -11.59 9.42
CA GLU A 45 2.50 -12.97 9.87
C GLU A 45 1.13 -13.61 10.12
N SER A 46 0.93 -14.81 9.58
CA SER A 46 -0.27 -15.63 9.80
C SER A 46 0.11 -17.10 9.93
N ILE A 47 -0.72 -17.88 10.60
CA ILE A 47 -0.63 -19.35 10.61
C ILE A 47 -1.49 -19.85 9.47
N ILE A 48 -0.88 -20.56 8.54
CA ILE A 48 -1.55 -21.14 7.36
C ILE A 48 -1.11 -22.60 7.24
N ASN A 49 -2.05 -23.52 7.26
CA ASN A 49 -1.79 -24.98 7.27
C ASN A 49 -0.80 -25.37 8.40
N GLU A 50 -1.04 -24.82 9.61
CA GLU A 50 -0.21 -25.05 10.81
C GLU A 50 1.20 -24.46 10.75
N GLU A 51 1.57 -23.84 9.65
CA GLU A 51 2.87 -23.20 9.45
C GLU A 51 2.80 -21.69 9.62
N LYS A 52 3.85 -21.12 10.22
CA LYS A 52 4.04 -19.69 10.34
C LYS A 52 4.53 -19.13 9.02
N VAL A 53 3.71 -18.33 8.36
CA VAL A 53 4.02 -17.72 7.08
C VAL A 53 4.11 -16.19 7.22
N ARG A 54 5.17 -15.59 6.67
CA ARG A 54 5.40 -14.16 6.63
C ARG A 54 5.50 -13.65 5.21
N ARG A 55 4.88 -12.49 4.92
CA ARG A 55 5.03 -11.79 3.64
C ARG A 55 5.02 -10.28 3.85
N SER A 56 5.89 -9.62 3.11
CA SER A 56 6.00 -8.16 3.13
C SER A 56 5.14 -7.54 2.04
N TYR A 57 4.46 -6.45 2.39
CA TYR A 57 3.60 -5.67 1.51
C TYR A 57 3.90 -4.19 1.65
N SER A 58 4.15 -3.52 0.52
CA SER A 58 4.38 -2.09 0.53
C SER A 58 3.13 -1.32 0.94
N ILE A 59 3.33 -0.26 1.71
CA ILE A 59 2.28 0.66 2.11
C ILE A 59 1.86 1.46 0.88
N CYS A 60 0.55 1.57 0.63
CA CYS A 60 -0.04 2.27 -0.52
C CYS A 60 -0.75 3.57 -0.16
N SER A 61 -0.80 3.90 1.13
CA SER A 61 -1.33 5.17 1.65
C SER A 61 -0.24 6.19 1.91
N SER A 62 -0.60 7.47 1.98
CA SER A 62 0.26 8.47 2.60
C SER A 62 0.19 8.38 4.13
N PRO A 63 1.19 8.89 4.88
CA PRO A 63 1.17 8.89 6.36
C PRO A 63 -0.06 9.57 6.97
N LYS A 64 -0.69 10.51 6.26
CA LYS A 64 -1.91 11.21 6.71
C LYS A 64 -3.17 10.35 6.63
N GLU A 65 -3.17 9.33 5.73
CA GLU A 65 -4.34 8.46 5.50
C GLU A 65 -4.37 7.24 6.43
N GLY A 66 -3.33 7.02 7.23
CA GLY A 66 -3.16 5.83 8.07
C GLY A 66 -2.52 4.65 7.32
N LEU A 67 -2.44 3.51 7.99
CA LEU A 67 -1.75 2.32 7.47
C LEU A 67 -2.65 1.52 6.54
N ARG A 68 -2.26 1.43 5.27
CA ARG A 68 -2.97 0.65 4.24
C ARG A 68 -1.99 0.00 3.28
N ILE A 69 -2.23 -1.25 2.93
CA ILE A 69 -1.44 -2.04 1.98
C ILE A 69 -2.32 -2.56 0.85
N GLY A 70 -1.69 -2.89 -0.28
CA GLY A 70 -2.31 -3.61 -1.38
C GLY A 70 -1.79 -5.05 -1.47
N ILE A 71 -2.68 -6.02 -1.59
CA ILE A 71 -2.36 -7.45 -1.75
C ILE A 71 -2.91 -7.92 -3.10
N LYS A 72 -2.04 -8.41 -3.97
CA LYS A 72 -2.43 -9.08 -5.21
C LYS A 72 -2.18 -10.57 -5.09
N LYS A 73 -3.16 -11.39 -5.49
CA LYS A 73 -3.04 -12.85 -5.51
C LYS A 73 -1.93 -13.24 -6.47
N LEU A 74 -0.99 -14.01 -5.95
CA LEU A 74 0.05 -14.66 -6.75
C LEU A 74 -0.41 -16.10 -7.01
N GLU A 75 -0.30 -16.56 -8.24
CA GLU A 75 -0.60 -17.94 -8.58
C GLU A 75 0.32 -18.87 -7.78
N GLY A 76 -0.26 -19.85 -7.09
CA GLY A 76 0.47 -20.71 -6.14
C GLY A 76 0.92 -20.02 -4.85
N GLY A 77 0.63 -18.73 -4.68
CA GLY A 77 1.03 -17.95 -3.50
C GLY A 77 0.17 -18.25 -2.29
N LEU A 78 0.73 -18.95 -1.29
CA LEU A 78 0.04 -19.39 -0.09
C LEU A 78 -0.58 -18.23 0.70
N PHE A 79 0.23 -17.21 1.04
CA PHE A 79 -0.23 -16.08 1.88
C PHE A 79 -1.21 -15.16 1.13
N SER A 80 -0.91 -14.80 -0.12
CA SER A 80 -1.76 -13.89 -0.88
C SER A 80 -3.14 -14.49 -1.18
N SER A 81 -3.21 -15.80 -1.46
CA SER A 81 -4.48 -16.51 -1.60
C SER A 81 -5.25 -16.52 -0.28
N HIS A 82 -4.58 -16.91 0.82
CA HIS A 82 -5.19 -16.90 2.16
C HIS A 82 -5.73 -15.51 2.53
N ALA A 83 -4.96 -14.43 2.27
CA ALA A 83 -5.40 -13.09 2.60
C ALA A 83 -6.66 -12.67 1.81
N ILE A 84 -6.70 -12.97 0.50
CA ILE A 84 -7.85 -12.62 -0.35
C ILE A 84 -9.10 -13.46 0.00
N ASP A 85 -8.90 -14.75 0.30
CA ASP A 85 -10.01 -15.68 0.50
C ASP A 85 -10.55 -15.67 1.95
N LYS A 86 -9.74 -15.28 2.93
CA LYS A 86 -10.05 -15.44 4.37
C LYS A 86 -10.10 -14.17 5.19
N PHE A 87 -9.30 -13.14 4.86
CA PHE A 87 -9.28 -11.91 5.66
C PHE A 87 -10.65 -11.23 5.67
N LYS A 88 -11.05 -10.76 6.85
CA LYS A 88 -12.30 -10.03 7.07
C LYS A 88 -12.05 -8.79 7.92
N LYS A 89 -12.89 -7.80 7.75
CA LYS A 89 -12.96 -6.65 8.66
C LYS A 89 -13.16 -7.13 10.09
N GLY A 90 -12.32 -6.65 10.99
CA GLY A 90 -12.33 -7.04 12.40
C GLY A 90 -11.31 -8.11 12.79
N ASP A 91 -10.71 -8.82 11.84
CA ASP A 91 -9.66 -9.81 12.12
C ASP A 91 -8.44 -9.14 12.75
N ILE A 92 -7.78 -9.89 13.62
CA ILE A 92 -6.52 -9.48 14.27
C ILE A 92 -5.36 -10.13 13.55
N ILE A 93 -4.48 -9.33 12.99
CA ILE A 93 -3.32 -9.79 12.22
C ILE A 93 -2.03 -9.35 12.92
N LYS A 94 -1.02 -10.20 12.90
CA LYS A 94 0.30 -9.87 13.41
C LYS A 94 1.11 -9.14 12.34
N VAL A 95 1.55 -7.90 12.65
CA VAL A 95 2.10 -6.94 11.69
C VAL A 95 3.40 -6.38 12.24
N SER A 96 4.47 -6.31 11.42
CA SER A 96 5.70 -5.63 11.80
C SER A 96 5.55 -4.12 11.80
N SER A 97 6.38 -3.43 12.56
CA SER A 97 6.59 -1.99 12.36
C SER A 97 7.03 -1.72 10.91
N PRO A 98 6.74 -0.52 10.35
CA PRO A 98 7.15 -0.16 9.00
C PRO A 98 8.68 -0.18 8.82
N GLU A 99 9.12 -0.74 7.69
CA GLU A 99 10.53 -0.92 7.35
C GLU A 99 10.79 -0.57 5.89
N GLY A 100 12.07 -0.51 5.50
CA GLY A 100 12.51 -0.34 4.12
C GLY A 100 13.26 0.95 3.86
N ARG A 101 14.14 0.89 2.86
CA ARG A 101 14.98 2.02 2.44
C ARG A 101 14.48 2.72 1.18
N PHE A 102 13.49 2.14 0.51
CA PHE A 102 12.82 2.76 -0.63
C PHE A 102 11.76 3.70 -0.10
N TYR A 103 12.11 4.98 0.08
CA TYR A 103 11.18 6.00 0.55
C TYR A 103 11.55 7.37 0.02
N PHE A 104 10.54 8.21 -0.13
CA PHE A 104 10.69 9.59 -0.56
C PHE A 104 11.04 10.49 0.63
N LYS A 105 12.12 11.27 0.49
CA LYS A 105 12.48 12.32 1.45
C LYS A 105 11.83 13.63 1.04
N LYS A 106 11.21 14.31 2.01
CA LYS A 106 10.62 15.62 1.79
C LYS A 106 11.66 16.62 1.30
N SER A 107 11.31 17.35 0.24
CA SER A 107 12.05 18.52 -0.23
C SER A 107 11.21 19.79 0.02
N LYS A 108 11.88 20.91 0.26
CA LYS A 108 11.23 22.24 0.34
C LYS A 108 11.09 22.89 -1.04
N LYS A 109 11.72 22.32 -2.07
CA LYS A 109 11.69 22.85 -3.43
C LYS A 109 10.53 22.21 -4.21
N LYS A 110 10.09 22.89 -5.27
CA LYS A 110 9.22 22.29 -6.28
C LYS A 110 9.89 21.05 -6.86
N GLU A 111 9.15 19.94 -6.89
CA GLU A 111 9.65 18.66 -7.38
C GLU A 111 8.79 18.18 -8.57
N ILE A 112 9.46 17.68 -9.60
CA ILE A 112 8.83 16.92 -10.69
C ILE A 112 9.36 15.50 -10.59
N ILE A 113 8.49 14.57 -10.24
CA ILE A 113 8.87 13.19 -9.97
C ILE A 113 8.19 12.27 -10.97
N THR A 114 8.95 11.34 -11.53
CA THR A 114 8.41 10.28 -12.39
C THR A 114 8.47 8.94 -11.66
N GLY A 115 7.29 8.36 -11.43
CA GLY A 115 7.13 7.00 -10.90
C GLY A 115 6.91 6.01 -12.04
N ILE A 116 7.62 4.88 -12.00
CA ILE A 116 7.44 3.77 -12.94
C ILE A 116 7.04 2.55 -12.14
N ALA A 117 5.90 1.94 -12.47
CA ALA A 117 5.36 0.79 -11.76
C ALA A 117 4.85 -0.28 -12.72
N ALA A 118 4.86 -1.55 -12.27
CA ALA A 118 4.22 -2.66 -12.96
C ALA A 118 3.43 -3.51 -11.97
N GLY A 119 2.18 -3.84 -12.30
CA GLY A 119 1.30 -4.67 -11.47
C GLY A 119 1.21 -4.18 -10.03
N SER A 120 1.49 -5.06 -9.05
CA SER A 120 1.46 -4.72 -7.61
C SER A 120 2.57 -3.75 -7.17
N GLY A 121 3.60 -3.51 -8.00
CA GLY A 121 4.63 -2.49 -7.75
C GLY A 121 4.08 -1.05 -7.68
N ILE A 122 2.82 -0.85 -8.05
CA ILE A 122 2.12 0.43 -7.88
C ILE A 122 1.97 0.83 -6.42
N THR A 123 1.95 -0.11 -5.45
CA THR A 123 1.67 0.18 -4.04
C THR A 123 2.63 1.21 -3.43
N PRO A 124 3.97 1.05 -3.46
CA PRO A 124 4.88 2.05 -2.92
C PRO A 124 4.88 3.35 -3.75
N ILE A 125 4.71 3.25 -5.06
CA ILE A 125 4.67 4.42 -5.95
C ILE A 125 3.44 5.28 -5.68
N LEU A 126 2.27 4.68 -5.44
CA LEU A 126 1.05 5.39 -5.06
C LEU A 126 1.22 6.11 -3.72
N SER A 127 1.83 5.47 -2.73
CA SER A 127 2.15 6.09 -1.43
C SER A 127 3.02 7.34 -1.61
N ILE A 128 4.07 7.24 -2.43
CA ILE A 128 4.98 8.36 -2.73
C ILE A 128 4.24 9.46 -3.50
N ALA A 129 3.48 9.12 -4.54
CA ALA A 129 2.71 10.08 -5.33
C ALA A 129 1.77 10.92 -4.45
N LYS A 130 0.99 10.26 -3.59
CA LYS A 130 0.11 10.94 -2.64
C LYS A 130 0.87 11.88 -1.70
N SER A 131 2.04 11.47 -1.22
CA SER A 131 2.85 12.31 -0.35
C SER A 131 3.43 13.52 -1.07
N VAL A 132 3.94 13.33 -2.28
CA VAL A 132 4.50 14.41 -3.12
C VAL A 132 3.44 15.48 -3.42
N LEU A 133 2.27 15.05 -3.88
CA LEU A 133 1.16 15.95 -4.23
C LEU A 133 0.56 16.66 -3.01
N ASN A 134 0.57 16.00 -1.84
CA ASN A 134 0.08 16.58 -0.58
C ASN A 134 1.07 17.54 0.11
N MET A 135 2.31 17.61 -0.34
CA MET A 135 3.33 18.48 0.27
C MET A 135 3.29 19.91 -0.24
N ASN A 136 3.13 20.07 -1.53
CA ASN A 136 3.12 21.37 -2.22
C ASN A 136 2.26 21.24 -3.47
N ASN A 137 1.31 22.15 -3.66
CA ASN A 137 0.42 22.18 -4.82
C ASN A 137 1.14 22.42 -6.15
N GLU A 138 2.41 22.87 -6.10
CA GLU A 138 3.25 23.06 -7.28
C GLU A 138 4.01 21.78 -7.69
N ASN A 139 4.02 20.74 -6.85
CA ASN A 139 4.67 19.48 -7.19
C ASN A 139 3.90 18.77 -8.31
N GLU A 140 4.65 18.11 -9.19
CA GLU A 140 4.13 17.30 -10.27
C GLU A 140 4.57 15.86 -10.08
N PHE A 141 3.64 14.92 -10.25
CA PHE A 141 3.95 13.50 -10.25
C PHE A 141 3.51 12.87 -11.57
N ARG A 142 4.46 12.34 -12.33
CA ARG A 142 4.22 11.62 -13.58
C ARG A 142 4.26 10.12 -13.30
N LEU A 143 3.23 9.39 -13.74
CA LEU A 143 3.14 7.94 -13.51
C LEU A 143 3.14 7.20 -14.84
N ILE A 144 4.06 6.24 -14.95
CA ILE A 144 4.03 5.20 -15.99
C ILE A 144 3.66 3.90 -15.32
N TYR A 145 2.48 3.34 -15.66
CA TYR A 145 1.95 2.17 -14.99
C TYR A 145 1.59 1.07 -15.99
N GLY A 146 2.38 -0.02 -15.99
CA GLY A 146 2.17 -1.19 -16.84
C GLY A 146 1.41 -2.31 -16.13
N ASN A 147 0.46 -2.93 -16.83
CA ASN A 147 -0.31 -4.08 -16.37
C ASN A 147 -0.50 -5.10 -17.50
N LYS A 148 -0.82 -6.36 -17.17
CA LYS A 148 -1.14 -7.39 -18.16
C LYS A 148 -2.43 -7.06 -18.91
N SER A 149 -3.41 -6.51 -18.21
CA SER A 149 -4.69 -6.06 -18.74
C SER A 149 -5.24 -4.91 -17.90
N ARG A 150 -6.24 -4.20 -18.40
CA ARG A 150 -6.93 -3.15 -17.66
C ARG A 150 -7.68 -3.70 -16.43
N SER A 151 -8.17 -4.92 -16.49
CA SER A 151 -8.83 -5.59 -15.36
C SER A 151 -7.88 -5.97 -14.22
N ASP A 152 -6.57 -5.99 -14.48
CA ASP A 152 -5.51 -6.26 -13.50
C ASP A 152 -4.96 -5.00 -12.82
N GLU A 153 -5.45 -3.83 -13.22
CA GLU A 153 -4.96 -2.53 -12.75
C GLU A 153 -5.46 -2.23 -11.34
N MET A 154 -4.55 -2.34 -10.37
CA MET A 154 -4.85 -1.98 -8.98
C MET A 154 -4.97 -0.46 -8.83
N PHE A 155 -5.91 0.00 -8.01
CA PHE A 155 -6.10 1.42 -7.69
C PHE A 155 -6.47 2.32 -8.87
N SER A 156 -7.01 1.79 -9.97
CA SER A 156 -7.43 2.56 -11.15
C SER A 156 -8.30 3.76 -10.79
N ASN A 157 -9.29 3.57 -9.92
CA ASN A 157 -10.16 4.65 -9.45
C ASN A 157 -9.38 5.75 -8.70
N CYS A 158 -8.44 5.36 -7.83
CA CYS A 158 -7.61 6.33 -7.10
C CYS A 158 -6.71 7.16 -8.03
N LEU A 159 -6.22 6.55 -9.11
CA LEU A 159 -5.32 7.19 -10.06
C LEU A 159 -6.07 8.17 -10.98
N LEU A 160 -7.32 7.88 -11.34
CA LEU A 160 -8.17 8.75 -12.17
C LEU A 160 -8.57 10.04 -11.46
N TYR A 161 -8.76 10.02 -10.13
CA TYR A 161 -9.12 11.21 -9.34
C TYR A 161 -7.93 12.12 -8.98
N THR A 162 -6.70 11.68 -9.19
CA THR A 162 -5.48 12.46 -8.87
C THR A 162 -4.86 13.13 -10.09
N SER A 163 -5.39 12.90 -11.29
CA SER A 163 -4.89 13.47 -12.53
C SER A 163 -5.97 14.28 -13.23
N PRO A 164 -5.78 15.60 -13.49
CA PRO A 164 -6.62 16.29 -14.47
C PRO A 164 -6.43 15.60 -15.82
N SER A 165 -7.52 15.11 -16.39
CA SER A 165 -7.50 14.46 -17.71
C SER A 165 -6.98 15.45 -18.76
N PRO A 166 -6.07 15.04 -19.67
CA PRO A 166 -5.64 15.89 -20.79
C PRO A 166 -6.78 16.24 -21.76
N ARG A 167 -7.98 15.66 -21.58
CA ARG A 167 -9.18 15.93 -22.40
C ARG A 167 -10.02 17.11 -21.90
N ASP A 168 -9.67 17.68 -20.74
CA ASP A 168 -10.41 18.80 -20.15
C ASP A 168 -9.72 20.16 -20.37
N ARG A 169 -8.90 20.26 -21.45
CA ARG A 169 -8.32 21.52 -21.96
C ARG A 169 -8.80 21.82 -23.36
#